data_d6733650728cb218b60b86e856f3db15
#
_entry.id   d6733650728cb218b60b86e856f3db15
#
_cell.length_a   1.000
_cell.length_b   1.000
_cell.length_c   1.000
_cell.angle_alpha   90.00
_cell.angle_beta   90.00
_cell.angle_gamma   90.00
#
_symmetry.space_group_name_H-M   'P 1'
#
loop_
_entity.id
_entity.type
_entity.pdbx_description
1 polymer ?
#
loop_
_entity_poly.entity_id
_entity_poly.type
_entity_poly.pdbx_seq_one_letter_code
_entity_poly.pdbx_strand_id
1 'polypeptide(L)'
;MVSTEAPAYALSFAAGKVLATNSADTMADGMAVRGPDAEALAIILKGADRIVQVSDLEIAAAMRAYYEDTHQLTEGAGAASLAALLQERERLAGKRVGLILSGGNIDRPLYLRTLAGV
;
A
#
# COMPACT_ATOMS: atom_id res chain seq x y z
N MET A 1 1.15 -3.48 4.57
CA MET A 1 1.52 -2.08 4.22
C MET A 1 0.29 -1.21 4.25
N VAL A 2 0.48 0.11 4.45
CA VAL A 2 -0.55 1.15 4.38
C VAL A 2 0.03 2.38 3.68
N SER A 3 -0.83 3.31 3.20
CA SER A 3 -0.36 4.62 2.73
C SER A 3 0.08 5.51 3.90
N THR A 4 1.11 6.33 3.72
CA THR A 4 1.51 7.38 4.66
C THR A 4 0.38 8.38 4.89
N GLU A 5 -0.48 8.61 3.89
CA GLU A 5 -1.63 9.51 3.95
C GLU A 5 -2.88 8.87 4.58
N ALA A 6 -2.84 7.54 4.83
CA ALA A 6 -3.89 6.77 5.49
C ALA A 6 -3.32 5.83 6.57
N PRO A 7 -2.64 6.35 7.62
CA PRO A 7 -1.82 5.55 8.53
C PRO A 7 -2.59 4.88 9.67
N ALA A 8 -3.92 4.92 9.69
CA ALA A 8 -4.73 4.48 10.83
C ALA A 8 -4.38 3.05 11.33
N TYR A 9 -4.19 2.08 10.42
CA TYR A 9 -3.76 0.73 10.80
C TYR A 9 -2.32 0.67 11.31
N ALA A 10 -1.39 1.49 10.80
CA ALA A 10 -0.02 1.54 11.30
C ALA A 10 0.03 2.11 12.73
N LEU A 11 -0.70 3.20 12.99
CA LEU A 11 -0.82 3.80 14.32
C LEU A 11 -1.49 2.84 15.30
N SER A 12 -2.57 2.17 14.87
CA SER A 12 -3.28 1.19 15.69
C SER A 12 -2.43 -0.03 16.03
N PHE A 13 -1.66 -0.53 15.06
CA PHE A 13 -0.73 -1.65 15.26
C PHE A 13 0.35 -1.29 16.28
N ALA A 14 0.97 -0.11 16.15
CA ALA A 14 1.99 0.35 17.09
C ALA A 14 1.44 0.57 18.51
N ALA A 15 0.18 1.02 18.63
CA ALA A 15 -0.47 1.26 19.91
C ALA A 15 -1.13 0.01 20.53
N GLY A 16 -1.28 -1.08 19.76
CA GLY A 16 -2.00 -2.28 20.18
C GLY A 16 -3.52 -2.07 20.39
N LYS A 17 -4.08 -0.99 19.87
CA LYS A 17 -5.51 -0.64 19.99
C LYS A 17 -5.97 0.19 18.79
N VAL A 18 -7.29 0.21 18.54
CA VAL A 18 -7.86 1.02 17.46
C VAL A 18 -7.62 2.51 17.71
N LEU A 19 -7.00 3.15 16.73
CA LEU A 19 -6.81 4.60 16.63
C LEU A 19 -7.33 5.07 15.28
N ALA A 20 -8.28 5.98 15.27
CA ALA A 20 -8.80 6.62 14.06
C ALA A 20 -7.96 7.85 13.69
N THR A 21 -7.99 8.21 12.40
CA THR A 21 -7.40 9.44 11.87
C THR A 21 -8.49 10.36 11.30
N ASN A 22 -8.19 11.64 11.19
CA ASN A 22 -9.15 12.64 10.68
C ASN A 22 -9.23 12.62 9.14
N SER A 23 -8.22 12.09 8.47
CA SER A 23 -8.13 12.01 7.01
C SER A 23 -7.56 10.66 6.55
N ALA A 24 -7.78 10.34 5.30
CA ALA A 24 -7.18 9.21 4.58
C ALA A 24 -7.14 9.61 3.09
N ASP A 25 -6.34 10.64 2.78
CA ASP A 25 -6.28 11.26 1.44
C ASP A 25 -5.12 10.64 0.65
N THR A 26 -5.36 9.51 0.05
CA THR A 26 -4.40 8.76 -0.77
C THR A 26 -5.00 8.38 -2.12
N MET A 27 -4.19 8.36 -3.18
CA MET A 27 -4.57 7.83 -4.49
C MET A 27 -4.91 6.34 -4.46
N ALA A 28 -4.47 5.62 -3.45
CA ALA A 28 -4.74 4.20 -3.25
C ALA A 28 -6.06 3.99 -2.49
N ASP A 29 -7.19 4.22 -3.16
CA ASP A 29 -8.54 4.21 -2.56
C ASP A 29 -8.83 2.96 -1.70
N GLY A 30 -8.43 1.78 -2.16
CA GLY A 30 -8.56 0.53 -1.39
C GLY A 30 -7.77 0.49 -0.07
N MET A 31 -6.94 1.50 0.21
CA MET A 31 -6.17 1.66 1.45
C MET A 31 -6.61 2.89 2.26
N ALA A 32 -7.61 3.64 1.80
CA ALA A 32 -8.08 4.89 2.40
C ALA A 32 -8.93 4.65 3.66
N VAL A 33 -8.32 4.11 4.71
CA VAL A 33 -8.99 3.74 5.97
C VAL A 33 -8.69 4.76 7.05
N ARG A 34 -9.74 5.43 7.59
CA ARG A 34 -9.65 6.34 8.73
C ARG A 34 -9.87 5.68 10.08
N GLY A 35 -10.71 4.64 10.11
CA GLY A 35 -11.06 3.91 11.35
C GLY A 35 -10.86 2.42 11.14
N PRO A 36 -9.80 1.82 11.70
CA PRO A 36 -9.57 0.40 11.64
C PRO A 36 -10.69 -0.41 12.28
N ASP A 37 -11.05 -1.53 11.66
CA ASP A 37 -11.92 -2.52 12.27
C ASP A 37 -11.17 -3.26 13.40
N ALA A 38 -11.84 -3.44 14.54
CA ALA A 38 -11.22 -4.02 15.73
C ALA A 38 -10.88 -5.51 15.58
N GLU A 39 -11.71 -6.28 14.87
CA GLU A 39 -11.46 -7.71 14.65
C GLU A 39 -10.32 -7.89 13.65
N ALA A 40 -10.31 -7.12 12.57
CA ALA A 40 -9.22 -7.11 11.61
C ALA A 40 -7.89 -6.70 12.28
N LEU A 41 -7.89 -5.69 13.13
CA LEU A 41 -6.70 -5.29 13.88
C LEU A 41 -6.21 -6.40 14.80
N ALA A 42 -7.10 -7.11 15.48
CA ALA A 42 -6.75 -8.22 16.36
C ALA A 42 -6.06 -9.37 15.60
N ILE A 43 -6.50 -9.65 14.37
CA ILE A 43 -5.88 -10.64 13.48
C ILE A 43 -4.48 -10.16 13.04
N ILE A 44 -4.38 -8.89 12.62
CA ILE A 44 -3.13 -8.28 12.17
C ILE A 44 -2.08 -8.27 13.30
N LEU A 45 -2.48 -7.91 14.52
CA LEU A 45 -1.58 -7.92 15.70
C LEU A 45 -1.03 -9.31 16.02
N LYS A 46 -1.75 -10.38 15.70
CA LYS A 46 -1.31 -11.76 15.93
C LYS A 46 -0.39 -12.28 14.82
N GLY A 47 -0.60 -11.84 13.57
CA GLY A 47 0.01 -12.47 12.41
C GLY A 47 1.02 -11.62 11.64
N ALA A 48 0.95 -10.29 11.74
CA ALA A 48 1.87 -9.42 11.03
C ALA A 48 3.15 -9.17 11.83
N ASP A 49 4.28 -9.26 11.15
CA ASP A 49 5.59 -8.91 11.72
C ASP A 49 5.71 -7.40 11.93
N ARG A 50 5.21 -6.62 10.96
CA ARG A 50 5.24 -5.16 10.95
C ARG A 50 4.24 -4.57 9.96
N ILE A 51 4.00 -3.27 10.05
CA ILE A 51 3.28 -2.48 9.05
C ILE A 51 4.26 -1.54 8.35
N VAL A 52 4.44 -1.72 7.05
CA VAL A 52 5.23 -0.80 6.20
C VAL A 52 4.32 0.32 5.71
N GLN A 53 4.80 1.54 5.78
CA GLN A 53 4.11 2.72 5.24
C GLN A 53 4.78 3.15 3.95
N VAL A 54 3.99 3.33 2.90
CA VAL A 54 4.43 3.75 1.56
C VAL A 54 3.71 5.03 1.16
N SER A 55 4.43 5.94 0.50
CA SER A 55 3.86 7.17 -0.03
C SER A 55 3.14 6.94 -1.36
N ASP A 56 2.26 7.86 -1.74
CA ASP A 56 1.60 7.85 -3.04
C ASP A 56 2.61 7.93 -4.21
N LEU A 57 3.75 8.59 -4.01
CA LEU A 57 4.82 8.63 -5.01
C LEU A 57 5.48 7.25 -5.21
N GLU A 58 5.74 6.52 -4.14
CA GLU A 58 6.26 5.14 -4.19
C GLU A 58 5.24 4.19 -4.82
N ILE A 59 3.96 4.35 -4.47
CA ILE A 59 2.87 3.60 -5.09
C ILE A 59 2.79 3.87 -6.59
N ALA A 60 2.83 5.14 -7.01
CA ALA A 60 2.81 5.51 -8.42
C ALA A 60 4.02 4.95 -9.19
N ALA A 61 5.21 4.95 -8.58
CA ALA A 61 6.39 4.31 -9.17
C ALA A 61 6.22 2.79 -9.33
N ALA A 62 5.64 2.12 -8.34
CA ALA A 62 5.35 0.69 -8.41
C ALA A 62 4.29 0.35 -9.49
N MET A 63 3.27 1.21 -9.67
CA MET A 63 2.30 1.06 -10.75
C MET A 63 2.96 1.14 -12.13
N ARG A 64 3.88 2.07 -12.33
CA ARG A 64 4.65 2.18 -13.59
C ARG A 64 5.50 0.94 -13.82
N ALA A 65 6.22 0.46 -12.82
CA ALA A 65 7.03 -0.75 -12.91
C ALA A 65 6.20 -2.00 -13.28
N TYR A 66 5.02 -2.18 -12.69
CA TYR A 66 4.11 -3.27 -13.10
C TYR A 66 3.70 -3.15 -14.56
N TYR A 67 3.40 -1.94 -15.03
CA TYR A 67 3.01 -1.72 -16.42
C TYR A 67 4.19 -1.99 -17.38
N GLU A 68 5.36 -1.44 -17.10
CA GLU A 68 6.55 -1.51 -17.96
C GLU A 68 7.15 -2.91 -18.03
N ASP A 69 7.30 -3.56 -16.85
CA ASP A 69 8.04 -4.81 -16.75
C ASP A 69 7.16 -6.06 -16.94
N THR A 70 5.87 -5.97 -16.59
CA THR A 70 4.97 -7.13 -16.59
C THR A 70 3.72 -6.94 -17.45
N HIS A 71 3.49 -5.74 -17.97
CA HIS A 71 2.29 -5.35 -18.73
C HIS A 71 0.99 -5.57 -17.96
N GLN A 72 1.05 -5.48 -16.63
CA GLN A 72 -0.11 -5.60 -15.77
C GLN A 72 -0.65 -4.22 -15.39
N LEU A 73 -1.94 -4.01 -15.64
CA LEU A 73 -2.66 -2.87 -15.10
C LEU A 73 -2.96 -3.12 -13.62
N THR A 74 -2.58 -2.19 -12.76
CA THR A 74 -2.86 -2.25 -11.33
C THR A 74 -3.40 -0.92 -10.82
N GLU A 75 -4.26 -0.96 -9.82
CA GLU A 75 -4.64 0.18 -9.01
C GLU A 75 -3.60 0.49 -7.92
N GLY A 76 -3.70 1.64 -7.26
CA GLY A 76 -2.74 2.03 -6.23
C GLY A 76 -2.62 1.02 -5.09
N ALA A 77 -3.73 0.53 -4.56
CA ALA A 77 -3.72 -0.48 -3.50
C ALA A 77 -3.07 -1.80 -3.95
N GLY A 78 -3.30 -2.20 -5.21
CA GLY A 78 -2.69 -3.40 -5.80
C GLY A 78 -1.18 -3.28 -5.98
N ALA A 79 -0.65 -2.06 -6.22
CA ALA A 79 0.78 -1.81 -6.39
C ALA A 79 1.54 -1.60 -5.08
N ALA A 80 0.85 -1.31 -3.98
CA ALA A 80 1.47 -0.95 -2.71
C ALA A 80 2.41 -2.04 -2.14
N SER A 81 2.16 -3.32 -2.45
CA SER A 81 3.04 -4.42 -2.05
C SER A 81 4.41 -4.33 -2.72
N LEU A 82 4.47 -3.94 -4.00
CA LEU A 82 5.72 -3.72 -4.71
C LEU A 82 6.43 -2.45 -4.21
N ALA A 83 5.69 -1.37 -3.92
CA ALA A 83 6.25 -0.17 -3.31
C ALA A 83 6.97 -0.49 -1.98
N ALA A 84 6.33 -1.28 -1.11
CA ALA A 84 6.92 -1.72 0.15
C ALA A 84 8.17 -2.62 -0.05
N LEU A 85 8.16 -3.51 -1.05
CA LEU A 85 9.34 -4.31 -1.39
C LEU A 85 10.52 -3.44 -1.83
N LEU A 86 10.25 -2.46 -2.71
CA LEU A 86 11.29 -1.56 -3.22
C LEU A 86 11.88 -0.68 -2.12
N GLN A 87 11.05 -0.21 -1.18
CA GLN A 87 11.50 0.53 0.00
C GLN A 87 12.41 -0.31 0.90
N GLU A 88 12.09 -1.59 1.09
CA GLU A 88 12.84 -2.51 1.95
C GLU A 88 13.84 -3.41 1.18
N ARG A 89 14.19 -3.09 -0.06
CA ARG A 89 14.99 -3.94 -0.95
C ARG A 89 16.31 -4.41 -0.34
N GLU A 90 17.00 -3.55 0.41
CA GLU A 90 18.26 -3.91 1.05
C GLU A 90 18.07 -4.93 2.17
N ARG A 91 17.04 -4.75 3.00
CA ARG A 91 16.65 -5.69 4.06
C ARG A 91 16.24 -7.06 3.52
N LEU A 92 15.66 -7.08 2.33
CA LEU A 92 15.12 -8.27 1.68
C LEU A 92 16.09 -8.89 0.66
N ALA A 93 17.30 -8.35 0.51
CA ALA A 93 18.29 -8.86 -0.42
C ALA A 93 18.59 -10.35 -0.18
N GLY A 94 18.60 -11.15 -1.25
CA GLY A 94 18.83 -12.59 -1.20
C GLY A 94 17.64 -13.41 -0.67
N LYS A 95 16.54 -12.77 -0.27
CA LYS A 95 15.31 -13.48 0.18
C LYS A 95 14.36 -13.73 -0.99
N ARG A 96 13.55 -14.78 -0.87
CA ARG A 96 12.42 -15.03 -1.77
C ARG A 96 11.19 -14.36 -1.19
N VAL A 97 10.61 -13.40 -1.92
CA VAL A 97 9.46 -12.60 -1.49
C VAL A 97 8.29 -12.80 -2.44
N GLY A 98 7.12 -13.12 -1.90
CA GLY A 98 5.87 -13.16 -2.63
C GLY A 98 5.14 -11.83 -2.50
N LEU A 99 4.64 -11.27 -3.60
CA LEU A 99 3.81 -10.07 -3.64
C LEU A 99 2.43 -10.42 -4.18
N ILE A 100 1.39 -9.80 -3.61
CA ILE A 100 0.02 -9.93 -4.12
C ILE A 100 -0.33 -8.62 -4.83
N LEU A 101 -0.58 -8.69 -6.15
CA LEU A 101 -1.25 -7.66 -6.91
C LEU A 101 -2.75 -7.90 -6.75
N SER A 102 -3.40 -7.15 -5.85
CA SER A 102 -4.76 -7.45 -5.39
C SER A 102 -5.87 -6.88 -6.27
N GLY A 103 -5.57 -5.95 -7.18
CA GLY A 103 -6.60 -5.35 -8.02
C GLY A 103 -6.08 -4.38 -9.08
N GLY A 104 -6.96 -4.07 -10.04
CA GLY A 104 -6.71 -3.15 -11.15
C GLY A 104 -7.89 -2.24 -11.44
N ASN A 105 -8.81 -2.04 -10.50
CA ASN A 105 -9.97 -1.17 -10.67
C ASN A 105 -9.59 0.30 -10.44
N ILE A 106 -9.12 0.96 -11.48
CA ILE A 106 -8.64 2.34 -11.44
C ILE A 106 -9.24 3.17 -12.58
N ASP A 107 -9.57 4.41 -12.29
CA ASP A 107 -10.06 5.36 -13.29
C ASP A 107 -9.00 5.66 -14.33
N ARG A 108 -9.39 5.60 -15.62
CA ARG A 108 -8.48 5.84 -16.74
C ARG A 108 -7.73 7.18 -16.63
N PRO A 109 -8.34 8.31 -16.30
CA PRO A 109 -7.61 9.58 -16.18
C PRO A 109 -6.53 9.54 -15.10
N LEU A 110 -6.79 8.92 -13.96
CA LEU A 110 -5.80 8.76 -12.90
C LEU A 110 -4.65 7.85 -13.35
N TYR A 111 -4.97 6.72 -13.99
CA TYR A 111 -3.97 5.79 -14.48
C TYR A 111 -3.05 6.43 -15.54
N LEU A 112 -3.62 7.19 -16.49
CA LEU A 112 -2.83 7.90 -17.50
C LEU A 112 -1.88 8.94 -16.89
N ARG A 113 -2.32 9.72 -15.90
CA ARG A 113 -1.43 10.65 -15.18
C ARG A 113 -0.31 9.91 -14.46
N THR A 114 -0.64 8.82 -13.78
CA THR A 114 0.34 7.99 -13.08
C THR A 114 1.41 7.44 -14.02
N LEU A 115 1.02 6.92 -15.20
CA LEU A 115 1.97 6.44 -16.20
C LEU A 115 2.82 7.57 -16.80
N ALA A 116 2.23 8.76 -16.99
CA ALA A 116 2.95 9.93 -17.49
C ALA A 116 3.91 10.55 -16.46
N GLY A 117 3.84 10.15 -15.21
CA GLY A 117 4.67 10.70 -14.12
C GLY A 117 4.25 12.09 -13.65
N VAL A 118 2.97 12.45 -13.83
CA VAL A 118 2.39 13.77 -13.47
C VAL A 118 1.18 13.61 -12.55
#